data_616651909311ea65e5bb103c86229a14
#
_entry.id   616651909311ea65e5bb103c86229a14
#
_cell.length_a   1.000
_cell.length_b   1.000
_cell.length_c   1.000
_cell.angle_alpha   90.00
_cell.angle_beta   90.00
_cell.angle_gamma   90.00
#
_symmetry.space_group_name_H-M   'P 1'
#
loop_
_entity.id
_entity.type
_entity.pdbx_description
1 polymer ?
#
loop_
_entity_poly.entity_id
_entity_poly.type
_entity_poly.pdbx_seq_one_letter_code
_entity_poly.pdbx_strand_id
1 'polypeptide(L)'
;MVRLRLLVALITTATVAAVAPSALADAVSSSNWAGYAVHRPGVSFTKVLGTWTQPTAACVSGRQTYSALWVGLGGYDASSQALEQIGTEVDCTAFGRVSSTAWYELVPAPSRSIRMNVRPGDRMFASVVVHGNRTVLTLQDLTTRQTFRRTFNPANVDVSSAEWIVEAPSECVSNNSCQTLPLADFGSASFGLAKARAAGGHTGAIADPSWDWTQIKLTPGGTRFVSMSGSRAGAATPSALNARGNGFSVTFSTMVARAMQHVTAAVMRDGYLVHPGR
;
A
#
# COMPACT_ATOMS: atom_id res chain seq x y z
N MET A 1 50.58 5.41 -65.65
CA MET A 1 49.86 6.17 -64.60
C MET A 1 48.71 5.25 -64.08
N VAL A 2 48.92 4.60 -63.00
CA VAL A 2 47.92 3.67 -62.38
C VAL A 2 47.25 4.46 -61.24
N ARG A 3 45.91 4.65 -61.32
CA ARG A 3 45.12 5.32 -60.27
C ARG A 3 44.64 4.27 -59.22
N LEU A 4 45.21 4.37 -58.07
CA LEU A 4 44.80 3.61 -56.87
C LEU A 4 43.51 4.19 -56.29
N ARG A 5 42.41 3.44 -56.34
CA ARG A 5 41.13 3.82 -55.65
C ARG A 5 41.12 3.26 -54.24
N LEU A 6 41.20 4.16 -53.25
CA LEU A 6 40.95 3.80 -51.83
C LEU A 6 39.45 3.58 -51.63
N LEU A 7 39.07 2.38 -51.22
CA LEU A 7 37.72 2.08 -50.68
C LEU A 7 37.74 2.30 -49.16
N VAL A 8 37.01 3.32 -48.71
CA VAL A 8 36.79 3.55 -47.28
C VAL A 8 35.54 2.75 -46.87
N ALA A 9 35.74 1.68 -46.06
CA ALA A 9 34.65 0.92 -45.44
C ALA A 9 34.16 1.64 -44.18
N LEU A 10 32.93 2.14 -44.19
CA LEU A 10 32.25 2.65 -43.01
C LEU A 10 31.78 1.43 -42.15
N ILE A 11 32.37 1.25 -40.98
CA ILE A 11 31.91 0.31 -39.96
C ILE A 11 30.88 1.04 -39.08
N THR A 12 29.60 0.74 -39.25
CA THR A 12 28.52 1.20 -38.36
C THR A 12 28.46 0.26 -37.14
N THR A 13 28.91 0.72 -35.99
CA THR A 13 28.75 0.05 -34.73
C THR A 13 27.33 0.27 -34.23
N ALA A 14 26.49 -0.77 -34.27
CA ALA A 14 25.18 -0.77 -33.64
C ALA A 14 25.35 -0.93 -32.11
N THR A 15 25.08 0.11 -31.34
CA THR A 15 25.02 0.06 -29.89
C THR A 15 23.70 -0.61 -29.49
N VAL A 16 23.77 -1.86 -29.04
CA VAL A 16 22.65 -2.55 -28.40
C VAL A 16 22.54 -1.99 -26.97
N ALA A 17 21.50 -1.18 -26.73
CA ALA A 17 21.16 -0.76 -25.38
C ALA A 17 20.67 -1.98 -24.61
N ALA A 18 21.46 -2.47 -23.67
CA ALA A 18 21.06 -3.50 -22.73
C ALA A 18 19.96 -2.91 -21.83
N VAL A 19 18.73 -3.38 -22.01
CA VAL A 19 17.65 -3.14 -21.05
C VAL A 19 17.99 -3.95 -19.79
N ALA A 20 18.44 -3.26 -18.74
CA ALA A 20 18.66 -3.89 -17.46
C ALA A 20 17.31 -4.48 -16.96
N PRO A 21 17.28 -5.75 -16.50
CA PRO A 21 16.07 -6.30 -15.91
C PRO A 21 15.70 -5.45 -14.68
N SER A 22 14.47 -4.94 -14.65
CA SER A 22 13.92 -4.31 -13.45
C SER A 22 14.01 -5.32 -12.32
N ALA A 23 14.77 -5.00 -11.28
CA ALA A 23 14.81 -5.82 -10.08
C ALA A 23 13.37 -5.99 -9.59
N LEU A 24 12.86 -7.21 -9.61
CA LEU A 24 11.59 -7.54 -8.99
C LEU A 24 11.81 -7.32 -7.50
N ALA A 25 11.17 -6.28 -6.94
CA ALA A 25 11.17 -6.07 -5.51
C ALA A 25 10.58 -7.31 -4.84
N ASP A 26 11.25 -7.81 -3.81
CA ASP A 26 10.75 -8.92 -3.02
C ASP A 26 9.41 -8.53 -2.40
N ALA A 27 8.36 -9.21 -2.83
CA ALA A 27 7.04 -8.99 -2.29
C ALA A 27 6.96 -9.68 -0.92
N VAL A 28 6.76 -8.90 0.14
CA VAL A 28 6.53 -9.43 1.49
C VAL A 28 5.05 -9.67 1.75
N SER A 29 4.76 -10.66 2.59
CA SER A 29 3.40 -11.03 2.97
C SER A 29 3.09 -10.47 4.37
N SER A 30 2.05 -9.65 4.47
CA SER A 30 1.54 -9.07 5.71
C SER A 30 0.16 -9.64 6.04
N SER A 31 -0.17 -9.74 7.33
CA SER A 31 -1.50 -10.15 7.80
C SER A 31 -2.55 -9.05 7.64
N ASN A 32 -2.14 -7.77 7.52
CA ASN A 32 -3.05 -6.63 7.54
C ASN A 32 -2.74 -5.52 6.52
N TRP A 33 -1.52 -5.44 5.94
CA TRP A 33 -1.12 -4.37 5.03
C TRP A 33 -1.00 -4.83 3.57
N ALA A 34 -1.45 -4.00 2.63
CA ALA A 34 -1.19 -4.11 1.20
C ALA A 34 -0.80 -2.74 0.62
N GLY A 35 0.30 -2.66 -0.09
CA GLY A 35 0.79 -1.40 -0.66
C GLY A 35 2.28 -1.38 -0.87
N TYR A 36 2.89 -0.25 -0.55
CA TYR A 36 4.33 -0.04 -0.68
C TYR A 36 4.90 0.69 0.53
N ALA A 37 6.11 0.30 0.91
CA ALA A 37 6.96 1.03 1.84
C ALA A 37 8.28 1.37 1.19
N VAL A 38 8.83 2.55 1.49
CA VAL A 38 10.21 2.92 1.17
C VAL A 38 11.01 2.99 2.46
N HIS A 39 12.24 2.50 2.41
CA HIS A 39 13.15 2.41 3.57
C HIS A 39 14.59 2.27 3.08
N ARG A 40 15.56 2.62 3.91
CA ARG A 40 16.99 2.31 3.69
C ARG A 40 17.75 2.52 4.99
N PRO A 41 18.64 1.62 5.40
CA PRO A 41 19.51 1.85 6.55
C PRO A 41 20.25 3.20 6.45
N GLY A 42 20.16 3.99 7.52
CA GLY A 42 20.79 5.33 7.58
C GLY A 42 20.02 6.45 6.88
N VAL A 43 18.88 6.18 6.26
CA VAL A 43 17.97 7.20 5.69
C VAL A 43 16.80 7.40 6.64
N SER A 44 16.57 8.67 7.01
CA SER A 44 15.36 9.08 7.74
C SER A 44 14.42 9.85 6.81
N PHE A 45 13.12 9.60 6.90
CA PHE A 45 12.10 10.26 6.10
C PHE A 45 11.38 11.32 6.93
N THR A 46 11.32 12.54 6.42
CA THR A 46 10.68 13.67 7.12
C THR A 46 9.32 14.03 6.57
N LYS A 47 8.95 13.44 5.43
CA LYS A 47 7.63 13.65 4.82
C LYS A 47 7.23 12.47 3.95
N VAL A 48 5.96 12.13 4.03
CA VAL A 48 5.25 11.29 3.06
C VAL A 48 4.02 12.01 2.56
N LEU A 49 3.65 11.79 1.31
CA LEU A 49 2.40 12.29 0.75
C LEU A 49 1.88 11.35 -0.35
N GLY A 50 0.58 11.37 -0.55
CA GLY A 50 -0.09 10.62 -1.60
C GLY A 50 -1.52 11.09 -1.84
N THR A 51 -2.10 10.63 -2.92
CA THR A 51 -3.51 10.82 -3.26
C THR A 51 -4.15 9.47 -3.53
N TRP A 52 -5.45 9.36 -3.28
CA TRP A 52 -6.28 8.24 -3.73
C TRP A 52 -7.68 8.71 -4.06
N THR A 53 -8.43 7.88 -4.78
CA THR A 53 -9.87 8.04 -4.89
C THR A 53 -10.51 7.13 -3.85
N GLN A 54 -11.41 7.68 -3.01
CA GLN A 54 -12.12 6.93 -1.98
C GLN A 54 -12.93 5.82 -2.66
N PRO A 55 -12.65 4.53 -2.39
CA PRO A 55 -13.40 3.45 -2.97
C PRO A 55 -14.79 3.34 -2.35
N THR A 56 -15.66 2.57 -2.98
CA THR A 56 -16.83 1.98 -2.34
C THR A 56 -16.50 0.58 -1.85
N ALA A 57 -17.39 -0.06 -1.10
CA ALA A 57 -17.27 -1.47 -0.71
C ALA A 57 -18.51 -2.28 -1.10
N ALA A 58 -18.31 -3.55 -1.45
CA ALA A 58 -19.38 -4.50 -1.70
C ALA A 58 -19.88 -5.07 -0.36
N CYS A 59 -20.95 -4.52 0.17
CA CYS A 59 -21.46 -4.82 1.50
C CYS A 59 -22.59 -5.84 1.47
N VAL A 60 -22.54 -6.81 2.41
CA VAL A 60 -23.55 -7.83 2.62
C VAL A 60 -24.17 -7.66 4.00
N SER A 61 -25.49 -7.67 4.12
CA SER A 61 -26.20 -7.62 5.41
C SER A 61 -25.78 -8.77 6.32
N GLY A 62 -25.61 -8.49 7.61
CA GLY A 62 -25.12 -9.43 8.62
C GLY A 62 -23.59 -9.57 8.66
N ARG A 63 -22.84 -8.88 7.81
CA ARG A 63 -21.38 -8.98 7.76
C ARG A 63 -20.73 -7.60 7.89
N GLN A 64 -20.06 -7.37 9.01
CA GLN A 64 -19.20 -6.19 9.19
C GLN A 64 -17.80 -6.49 8.64
N THR A 65 -17.30 -5.59 7.80
CA THR A 65 -15.96 -5.67 7.23
C THR A 65 -15.35 -4.26 7.15
N TYR A 66 -14.02 -4.16 7.15
CA TYR A 66 -13.31 -2.92 7.36
C TYR A 66 -12.14 -2.80 6.40
N SER A 67 -11.85 -1.60 5.94
CA SER A 67 -10.60 -1.31 5.25
C SER A 67 -10.19 0.14 5.41
N ALA A 68 -8.90 0.38 5.65
CA ALA A 68 -8.32 1.71 5.75
C ALA A 68 -7.37 1.98 4.59
N LEU A 69 -7.33 3.23 4.09
CA LEU A 69 -6.39 3.73 3.09
C LEU A 69 -5.63 4.88 3.72
N TRP A 70 -4.30 4.82 3.74
CA TRP A 70 -3.52 5.83 4.44
C TRP A 70 -2.10 6.02 3.90
N VAL A 71 -1.48 7.12 4.34
CA VAL A 71 -0.04 7.36 4.22
C VAL A 71 0.55 7.54 5.61
N GLY A 72 1.77 7.05 5.85
CA GLY A 72 2.42 7.09 7.15
C GLY A 72 3.93 7.19 7.09
N LEU A 73 4.52 7.58 8.21
CA LEU A 73 5.96 7.48 8.48
C LEU A 73 6.17 6.49 9.63
N GLY A 74 7.10 5.55 9.44
CA GLY A 74 7.46 4.53 10.42
C GLY A 74 6.58 3.29 10.41
N GLY A 75 6.86 2.35 11.30
CA GLY A 75 6.08 1.11 11.44
C GLY A 75 6.50 -0.02 10.50
N TYR A 76 7.34 0.22 9.50
CA TYR A 76 7.78 -0.83 8.58
C TYR A 76 8.77 -1.80 9.23
N ASP A 77 9.66 -1.35 10.07
CA ASP A 77 10.59 -2.23 10.80
C ASP A 77 9.85 -2.96 11.92
N ALA A 78 10.15 -4.26 12.12
CA ALA A 78 9.52 -5.07 13.15
C ALA A 78 9.83 -4.60 14.58
N SER A 79 10.88 -3.82 14.77
CA SER A 79 11.26 -3.19 16.03
C SER A 79 10.59 -1.83 16.26
N SER A 80 9.92 -1.27 15.25
CA SER A 80 9.25 0.03 15.35
C SER A 80 8.15 0.00 16.40
N GLN A 81 8.08 1.09 17.19
CA GLN A 81 7.06 1.29 18.22
C GLN A 81 6.28 2.58 18.01
N ALA A 82 6.46 3.22 16.87
CA ALA A 82 5.76 4.44 16.48
C ALA A 82 5.39 4.38 14.99
N LEU A 83 4.28 5.01 14.65
CA LEU A 83 3.79 5.17 13.29
C LEU A 83 2.88 6.41 13.28
N GLU A 84 3.22 7.38 12.48
CA GLU A 84 2.44 8.58 12.28
C GLU A 84 1.65 8.46 10.99
N GLN A 85 0.34 8.25 11.06
CA GLN A 85 -0.49 7.95 9.90
C GLN A 85 -1.78 8.75 9.85
N ILE A 86 -2.30 8.95 8.63
CA ILE A 86 -3.55 9.66 8.38
C ILE A 86 -4.21 9.13 7.11
N GLY A 87 -5.52 8.94 7.15
CA GLY A 87 -6.23 8.34 6.05
C GLY A 87 -7.74 8.38 6.14
N THR A 88 -8.34 7.49 5.36
CA THR A 88 -9.79 7.25 5.30
C THR A 88 -10.08 5.77 5.46
N GLU A 89 -11.30 5.46 5.89
CA GLU A 89 -11.84 4.10 5.93
C GLU A 89 -12.98 3.95 4.92
N VAL A 90 -13.18 2.73 4.46
CA VAL A 90 -14.41 2.30 3.79
C VAL A 90 -14.82 0.96 4.37
N ASP A 91 -15.93 0.96 5.07
CA ASP A 91 -16.41 -0.14 5.88
C ASP A 91 -17.79 -0.59 5.42
N CYS A 92 -18.10 -1.85 5.73
CA CYS A 92 -19.44 -2.39 5.65
C CYS A 92 -20.06 -2.52 7.03
N THR A 93 -21.18 -1.84 7.25
CA THR A 93 -21.96 -1.98 8.50
C THR A 93 -22.69 -3.33 8.55
N ALA A 94 -23.14 -3.74 9.75
CA ALA A 94 -23.96 -4.94 9.92
C ALA A 94 -25.27 -4.92 9.10
N PHE A 95 -25.72 -3.72 8.70
CA PHE A 95 -26.93 -3.56 7.85
C PHE A 95 -26.63 -3.61 6.35
N GLY A 96 -25.39 -3.99 5.94
CA GLY A 96 -25.01 -4.03 4.53
C GLY A 96 -24.85 -2.66 3.88
N ARG A 97 -24.55 -1.61 4.65
CA ARG A 97 -24.36 -0.25 4.14
C ARG A 97 -22.89 0.13 4.16
N VAL A 98 -22.46 0.84 3.12
CA VAL A 98 -21.11 1.45 3.08
C VAL A 98 -21.06 2.62 4.04
N SER A 99 -19.99 2.70 4.83
CA SER A 99 -19.61 3.83 5.67
C SER A 99 -18.21 4.27 5.30
N SER A 100 -18.01 5.57 5.07
CA SER A 100 -16.67 6.13 4.83
C SER A 100 -16.38 7.18 5.91
N THR A 101 -15.21 7.09 6.53
CA THR A 101 -14.76 8.00 7.58
C THR A 101 -13.34 8.47 7.32
N ALA A 102 -12.94 9.55 7.99
CA ALA A 102 -11.58 10.06 8.00
C ALA A 102 -10.99 9.92 9.40
N TRP A 103 -9.69 9.61 9.49
CA TRP A 103 -9.03 9.34 10.76
C TRP A 103 -7.53 9.68 10.71
N TYR A 104 -6.91 9.74 11.87
CA TYR A 104 -5.45 9.75 12.06
C TYR A 104 -5.06 8.91 13.27
N GLU A 105 -3.82 8.47 13.31
CA GLU A 105 -3.27 7.76 14.43
C GLU A 105 -1.79 8.12 14.64
N LEU A 106 -1.38 8.15 15.89
CA LEU A 106 -0.01 8.35 16.34
C LEU A 106 0.32 7.20 17.30
N VAL A 107 0.74 6.06 16.76
CA VAL A 107 1.04 4.85 17.55
C VAL A 107 2.07 5.18 18.64
N PRO A 108 1.87 4.73 19.90
CA PRO A 108 0.88 3.75 20.37
C PRO A 108 -0.47 4.32 20.84
N ALA A 109 -0.75 5.60 20.63
CA ALA A 109 -2.06 6.16 20.96
C ALA A 109 -3.12 5.64 19.98
N PRO A 110 -4.37 5.37 20.42
CA PRO A 110 -5.41 4.87 19.55
C PRO A 110 -5.80 5.87 18.47
N SER A 111 -6.34 5.36 17.37
CA SER A 111 -6.85 6.16 16.26
C SER A 111 -7.92 7.17 16.68
N ARG A 112 -8.01 8.27 15.95
CA ARG A 112 -8.93 9.37 16.20
C ARG A 112 -9.67 9.76 14.93
N SER A 113 -10.99 9.79 15.00
CA SER A 113 -11.84 10.24 13.89
C SER A 113 -11.65 11.72 13.60
N ILE A 114 -11.69 12.07 12.32
CA ILE A 114 -11.69 13.43 11.81
C ILE A 114 -13.12 13.77 11.35
N ARG A 115 -13.63 14.93 11.75
CA ARG A 115 -14.91 15.44 11.24
C ARG A 115 -14.75 15.91 9.80
N MET A 116 -14.84 14.98 8.86
CA MET A 116 -14.81 15.22 7.43
C MET A 116 -15.86 14.30 6.78
N ASN A 117 -16.67 14.84 5.88
CA ASN A 117 -17.67 14.05 5.18
C ASN A 117 -17.00 13.44 3.94
N VAL A 118 -16.63 12.17 4.02
CA VAL A 118 -15.97 11.41 2.95
C VAL A 118 -17.00 10.52 2.26
N ARG A 119 -16.98 10.50 0.92
CA ARG A 119 -17.90 9.70 0.11
C ARG A 119 -17.12 8.88 -0.92
N PRO A 120 -17.62 7.72 -1.33
CA PRO A 120 -17.08 7.01 -2.49
C PRO A 120 -16.96 7.93 -3.71
N GLY A 121 -15.81 7.90 -4.38
CA GLY A 121 -15.49 8.76 -5.50
C GLY A 121 -14.77 10.07 -5.14
N ASP A 122 -14.71 10.47 -3.87
CA ASP A 122 -13.96 11.66 -3.45
C ASP A 122 -12.46 11.47 -3.69
N ARG A 123 -11.82 12.53 -4.16
CA ARG A 123 -10.37 12.55 -4.37
C ARG A 123 -9.68 13.03 -3.10
N MET A 124 -8.96 12.15 -2.46
CA MET A 124 -8.24 12.43 -1.22
C MET A 124 -6.77 12.76 -1.47
N PHE A 125 -6.24 13.67 -0.68
CA PHE A 125 -4.81 13.93 -0.54
C PHE A 125 -4.44 13.85 0.93
N ALA A 126 -3.33 13.19 1.24
CA ALA A 126 -2.82 13.13 2.60
C ALA A 126 -1.31 13.40 2.63
N SER A 127 -0.86 13.93 3.77
CA SER A 127 0.58 14.02 4.07
C SER A 127 0.85 13.97 5.57
N VAL A 128 1.98 13.34 5.91
CA VAL A 128 2.61 13.36 7.22
C VAL A 128 3.94 14.08 7.08
N VAL A 129 4.23 15.02 7.99
CA VAL A 129 5.50 15.76 8.05
C VAL A 129 6.03 15.74 9.48
N VAL A 130 7.27 15.27 9.65
CA VAL A 130 7.94 15.17 10.95
C VAL A 130 9.20 16.03 10.97
N HIS A 131 9.36 16.85 12.00
CA HIS A 131 10.55 17.63 12.31
C HIS A 131 10.88 17.49 13.81
N GLY A 132 11.88 16.71 14.15
CA GLY A 132 12.08 16.25 15.51
C GLY A 132 10.87 15.45 15.97
N ASN A 133 10.25 15.81 17.06
CA ASN A 133 8.97 15.23 17.52
C ASN A 133 7.73 16.02 17.07
N ARG A 134 7.91 17.11 16.32
CA ARG A 134 6.78 17.90 15.79
C ARG A 134 6.22 17.23 14.54
N THR A 135 5.05 16.64 14.65
CA THR A 135 4.33 15.95 13.59
C THR A 135 3.16 16.79 13.08
N VAL A 136 3.10 17.01 11.77
CA VAL A 136 1.99 17.72 11.10
C VAL A 136 1.26 16.75 10.20
N LEU A 137 0.01 16.48 10.51
CA LEU A 137 -0.90 15.65 9.72
C LEU A 137 -1.81 16.55 8.88
N THR A 138 -1.95 16.22 7.60
CA THR A 138 -2.85 16.91 6.67
C THR A 138 -3.65 15.89 5.89
N LEU A 139 -4.98 16.03 5.88
CA LEU A 139 -5.90 15.30 5.01
C LEU A 139 -6.79 16.32 4.29
N GLN A 140 -6.91 16.19 2.99
CA GLN A 140 -7.75 17.04 2.15
C GLN A 140 -8.66 16.18 1.28
N ASP A 141 -9.92 16.52 1.28
CA ASP A 141 -10.84 16.11 0.24
C ASP A 141 -10.79 17.14 -0.89
N LEU A 142 -10.17 16.77 -1.99
CA LEU A 142 -9.98 17.65 -3.16
C LEU A 142 -11.27 17.85 -3.95
N THR A 143 -12.28 16.99 -3.76
CA THR A 143 -13.60 17.08 -4.41
C THR A 143 -14.44 18.14 -3.72
N THR A 144 -14.54 18.08 -2.39
CA THR A 144 -15.37 18.98 -1.58
C THR A 144 -14.59 20.16 -0.99
N ARG A 145 -13.25 20.18 -1.13
CA ARG A 145 -12.32 21.18 -0.60
C ARG A 145 -12.26 21.24 0.93
N GLN A 146 -12.74 20.21 1.62
CA GLN A 146 -12.57 20.09 3.06
C GLN A 146 -11.10 19.80 3.38
N THR A 147 -10.59 20.40 4.46
CA THR A 147 -9.21 20.21 4.89
C THR A 147 -9.14 20.03 6.40
N PHE A 148 -8.48 18.96 6.82
CA PHE A 148 -7.98 18.79 8.18
C PHE A 148 -6.46 19.01 8.17
N ARG A 149 -5.98 19.86 9.07
CA ARG A 149 -4.55 20.05 9.32
C ARG A 149 -4.32 20.28 10.80
N ARG A 150 -3.47 19.45 11.41
CA ARG A 150 -3.17 19.57 12.83
C ARG A 150 -1.70 19.26 13.12
N THR A 151 -1.16 19.92 14.11
CA THR A 151 0.18 19.69 14.64
C THR A 151 0.09 18.97 15.97
N PHE A 152 0.97 17.99 16.13
CA PHE A 152 1.12 17.17 17.33
C PHE A 152 2.59 17.13 17.75
N ASN A 153 2.83 16.77 19.01
CA ASN A 153 4.17 16.51 19.55
C ASN A 153 4.13 15.15 20.29
N PRO A 154 4.09 14.02 19.55
CA PRO A 154 4.12 12.71 20.18
C PRO A 154 5.44 12.50 20.93
N ALA A 155 5.41 11.64 21.95
CA ALA A 155 6.61 11.32 22.74
C ALA A 155 7.68 10.63 21.92
N ASN A 156 7.25 9.78 20.99
CA ASN A 156 8.11 9.03 20.06
C ASN A 156 7.61 9.26 18.64
N VAL A 157 8.55 9.25 17.69
CA VAL A 157 8.31 9.23 16.25
C VAL A 157 9.20 8.18 15.61
N ASP A 158 8.72 7.54 14.56
CA ASP A 158 9.55 6.72 13.69
C ASP A 158 9.62 7.34 12.30
N VAL A 159 10.83 7.60 11.84
CA VAL A 159 11.12 8.19 10.53
C VAL A 159 11.98 7.26 9.67
N SER A 160 12.02 5.97 9.99
CA SER A 160 12.84 4.96 9.29
C SER A 160 12.25 4.56 7.94
N SER A 161 10.97 4.80 7.73
CA SER A 161 10.25 4.40 6.52
C SER A 161 9.14 5.39 6.15
N ALA A 162 8.57 5.23 4.95
CA ALA A 162 7.39 5.95 4.49
C ALA A 162 6.48 5.02 3.67
N GLU A 163 5.16 5.05 3.92
CA GLU A 163 4.21 4.05 3.48
C GLU A 163 2.99 4.64 2.78
N TRP A 164 2.42 3.83 1.86
CA TRP A 164 1.13 4.01 1.18
C TRP A 164 0.40 2.67 1.22
N ILE A 165 -0.63 2.58 2.05
CA ILE A 165 -1.20 1.28 2.47
C ILE A 165 -2.72 1.26 2.34
N VAL A 166 -3.22 0.09 1.92
CA VAL A 166 -4.57 -0.40 2.22
C VAL A 166 -4.43 -1.43 3.33
N GLU A 167 -5.19 -1.28 4.39
CA GLU A 167 -5.09 -2.09 5.61
C GLU A 167 -6.42 -2.76 5.96
N ALA A 168 -6.31 -4.01 6.45
CA ALA A 168 -7.34 -4.61 7.30
C ALA A 168 -7.07 -4.14 8.74
N PRO A 169 -7.85 -3.20 9.29
CA PRO A 169 -7.59 -2.67 10.62
C PRO A 169 -7.57 -3.75 11.69
N SER A 170 -7.00 -3.44 12.83
CA SER A 170 -6.88 -4.36 13.95
C SER A 170 -7.58 -3.83 15.19
N GLU A 171 -8.22 -4.72 15.92
CA GLU A 171 -8.76 -4.43 17.25
C GLU A 171 -7.91 -5.11 18.31
N CYS A 172 -7.45 -4.34 19.29
CA CYS A 172 -6.61 -4.83 20.37
C CYS A 172 -7.42 -4.89 21.66
N VAL A 173 -7.57 -6.08 22.25
CA VAL A 173 -8.19 -6.30 23.55
C VAL A 173 -7.20 -6.11 24.71
N SER A 174 -5.90 -6.10 24.40
CA SER A 174 -4.80 -5.78 25.32
C SER A 174 -3.56 -5.41 24.52
N ASN A 175 -2.53 -4.88 25.17
CA ASN A 175 -1.26 -4.49 24.50
C ASN A 175 -0.56 -5.62 23.72
N ASN A 176 -0.90 -6.89 24.01
CA ASN A 176 -0.29 -8.06 23.39
C ASN A 176 -1.29 -8.97 22.67
N SER A 177 -2.55 -8.57 22.56
CA SER A 177 -3.59 -9.37 21.91
C SER A 177 -4.45 -8.51 21.00
N CYS A 178 -4.00 -8.40 19.77
CA CYS A 178 -4.75 -7.74 18.70
C CYS A 178 -5.28 -8.78 17.73
N GLN A 179 -6.39 -8.49 17.07
CA GLN A 179 -6.99 -9.32 16.04
C GLN A 179 -7.24 -8.46 14.78
N THR A 180 -6.78 -8.94 13.64
CA THR A 180 -7.11 -8.32 12.37
C THR A 180 -8.60 -8.46 12.09
N LEU A 181 -9.28 -7.36 11.79
CA LEU A 181 -10.68 -7.33 11.41
C LEU A 181 -10.88 -7.87 9.99
N PRO A 182 -12.08 -8.39 9.66
CA PRO A 182 -12.36 -8.86 8.30
C PRO A 182 -12.21 -7.73 7.28
N LEU A 183 -11.41 -7.94 6.24
CA LEU A 183 -11.19 -6.96 5.18
C LEU A 183 -12.46 -6.72 4.36
N ALA A 184 -12.84 -5.46 4.17
CA ALA A 184 -13.93 -5.08 3.28
C ALA A 184 -13.55 -5.32 1.81
N ASP A 185 -14.52 -5.75 1.01
CA ASP A 185 -14.35 -5.82 -0.45
C ASP A 185 -14.46 -4.42 -1.05
N PHE A 186 -13.36 -3.69 -1.03
CA PHE A 186 -13.24 -2.35 -1.60
C PHE A 186 -13.03 -2.37 -3.13
N GLY A 187 -13.06 -3.56 -3.77
CA GLY A 187 -12.77 -3.76 -5.18
C GLY A 187 -11.33 -3.40 -5.52
N SER A 188 -11.08 -2.16 -5.90
CA SER A 188 -9.73 -1.64 -6.18
C SER A 188 -9.58 -0.21 -5.68
N ALA A 189 -8.43 0.08 -5.08
CA ALA A 189 -8.03 1.40 -4.62
C ALA A 189 -6.73 1.82 -5.32
N SER A 190 -6.67 3.05 -5.85
CA SER A 190 -5.52 3.54 -6.60
C SER A 190 -4.84 4.69 -5.89
N PHE A 191 -3.55 4.54 -5.61
CA PHE A 191 -2.69 5.59 -5.09
C PHE A 191 -1.98 6.32 -6.22
N GLY A 192 -1.83 7.65 -6.08
CA GLY A 192 -1.09 8.49 -6.99
C GLY A 192 -0.29 9.57 -6.26
N LEU A 193 0.60 10.26 -6.97
CA LEU A 193 1.48 11.28 -6.41
C LEU A 193 2.26 10.82 -5.18
N ALA A 194 2.47 9.50 -5.04
CA ALA A 194 3.19 8.90 -3.93
C ALA A 194 4.65 9.38 -3.91
N LYS A 195 5.02 10.15 -2.88
CA LYS A 195 6.36 10.72 -2.70
C LYS A 195 6.77 10.73 -1.24
N ALA A 196 8.05 10.49 -1.02
CA ALA A 196 8.69 10.67 0.27
C ALA A 196 9.79 11.74 0.20
N ARG A 197 10.15 12.33 1.36
CA ARG A 197 11.28 13.25 1.49
C ARG A 197 12.20 12.76 2.60
N ALA A 198 13.47 12.57 2.28
CA ALA A 198 14.52 12.26 3.25
C ALA A 198 14.94 13.50 4.05
N ALA A 199 15.55 13.30 5.22
CA ALA A 199 16.03 14.37 6.10
C ALA A 199 17.05 15.27 5.42
N GLY A 200 17.88 14.74 4.51
CA GLY A 200 18.82 15.49 3.67
C GLY A 200 18.16 16.39 2.60
N GLY A 201 16.81 16.45 2.55
CA GLY A 201 16.06 17.33 1.66
C GLY A 201 15.67 16.71 0.31
N HIS A 202 16.24 15.56 -0.05
CA HIS A 202 15.88 14.86 -1.29
C HIS A 202 14.41 14.41 -1.24
N THR A 203 13.69 14.61 -2.35
CA THR A 203 12.28 14.21 -2.50
C THR A 203 12.15 13.36 -3.76
N GLY A 204 11.61 12.16 -3.63
CA GLY A 204 11.46 11.21 -4.71
C GLY A 204 10.16 10.43 -4.68
N ALA A 205 9.93 9.64 -5.73
CA ALA A 205 8.82 8.69 -5.86
C ALA A 205 9.11 7.41 -5.04
N ILE A 206 8.17 6.45 -5.03
CA ILE A 206 8.42 5.13 -4.43
C ILE A 206 9.65 4.47 -5.07
N ALA A 207 9.75 4.50 -6.41
CA ALA A 207 10.86 3.89 -7.17
C ALA A 207 12.10 4.80 -7.31
N ASP A 208 12.29 5.76 -6.41
CA ASP A 208 13.49 6.62 -6.44
C ASP A 208 14.74 5.81 -6.03
N PRO A 209 15.87 5.91 -6.76
CA PRO A 209 17.08 5.12 -6.46
C PRO A 209 17.79 5.51 -5.16
N SER A 210 17.37 6.60 -4.50
CA SER A 210 17.93 7.05 -3.22
C SER A 210 17.51 6.18 -2.04
N TRP A 211 16.56 5.27 -2.22
CA TRP A 211 16.07 4.33 -1.19
C TRP A 211 15.61 3.02 -1.78
N ASP A 212 15.43 2.05 -0.93
CA ASP A 212 14.85 0.75 -1.26
C ASP A 212 13.32 0.84 -1.12
N TRP A 213 12.60 0.01 -1.87
CA TRP A 213 11.17 -0.10 -1.74
C TRP A 213 10.73 -1.55 -1.70
N THR A 214 9.67 -1.81 -0.96
CA THR A 214 9.09 -3.14 -0.79
C THR A 214 7.63 -3.10 -1.17
N GLN A 215 7.21 -4.05 -2.02
CA GLN A 215 5.82 -4.35 -2.27
C GLN A 215 5.28 -5.24 -1.15
N ILE A 216 4.16 -4.85 -0.52
CA ILE A 216 3.54 -5.56 0.59
C ILE A 216 2.21 -6.14 0.11
N LYS A 217 1.99 -7.44 0.29
CA LYS A 217 0.74 -8.13 -0.03
C LYS A 217 0.03 -8.51 1.26
N LEU A 218 -1.24 -8.16 1.37
CA LEU A 218 -2.09 -8.63 2.45
C LEU A 218 -2.56 -10.04 2.13
N THR A 219 -2.13 -10.99 2.96
CA THR A 219 -2.53 -12.39 2.84
C THR A 219 -2.89 -12.95 4.21
N PRO A 220 -3.95 -13.75 4.33
CA PRO A 220 -4.24 -14.44 5.57
C PRO A 220 -3.05 -15.29 6.03
N GLY A 221 -2.64 -15.13 7.29
CA GLY A 221 -1.45 -15.81 7.82
C GLY A 221 -0.12 -15.18 7.42
N GLY A 222 -0.11 -14.01 6.82
CA GLY A 222 1.10 -13.20 6.64
C GLY A 222 1.76 -12.91 7.99
N THR A 223 3.10 -12.97 8.02
CA THR A 223 3.86 -12.93 9.28
C THR A 223 4.48 -11.56 9.57
N ARG A 224 4.41 -10.63 8.61
CA ARG A 224 5.03 -9.32 8.78
C ARG A 224 4.02 -8.29 9.31
N PHE A 225 4.49 -7.40 10.17
CA PHE A 225 3.85 -6.23 10.80
C PHE A 225 2.86 -6.48 11.93
N VAL A 226 2.26 -7.65 12.04
CA VAL A 226 1.46 -7.96 13.22
C VAL A 226 1.55 -9.44 13.56
N SER A 227 1.93 -9.74 14.79
CA SER A 227 1.79 -11.07 15.38
C SER A 227 0.32 -11.29 15.70
N MET A 228 -0.46 -11.79 14.73
CA MET A 228 -1.90 -11.94 14.89
C MET A 228 -2.41 -13.32 14.52
N SER A 229 -3.27 -13.82 15.36
CA SER A 229 -4.06 -15.01 15.08
C SER A 229 -5.19 -14.68 14.11
N GLY A 230 -5.07 -15.17 12.89
CA GLY A 230 -6.20 -15.41 12.01
C GLY A 230 -6.84 -14.20 11.33
N SER A 231 -6.35 -13.83 10.16
CA SER A 231 -7.13 -13.04 9.21
C SER A 231 -8.38 -13.82 8.79
N ARG A 232 -9.54 -13.31 9.14
CA ARG A 232 -10.81 -13.83 8.65
C ARG A 232 -11.15 -13.15 7.34
N ALA A 233 -10.89 -13.83 6.23
CA ALA A 233 -11.39 -13.52 4.90
C ALA A 233 -10.88 -12.22 4.25
N GLY A 234 -10.31 -12.37 3.08
CA GLY A 234 -9.86 -11.31 2.20
C GLY A 234 -8.33 -11.25 2.08
N ALA A 235 -7.90 -10.97 0.87
CA ALA A 235 -6.52 -10.68 0.55
C ALA A 235 -6.50 -9.40 -0.30
N ALA A 236 -5.38 -8.71 -0.33
CA ALA A 236 -5.21 -7.54 -1.17
C ALA A 236 -3.81 -7.54 -1.79
N THR A 237 -3.75 -7.24 -3.09
CA THR A 237 -2.51 -7.31 -3.86
C THR A 237 -2.26 -5.99 -4.57
N PRO A 238 -1.10 -5.34 -4.33
CA PRO A 238 -0.69 -4.18 -5.09
C PRO A 238 -0.30 -4.56 -6.53
N SER A 239 -0.61 -3.69 -7.49
CA SER A 239 -0.06 -3.76 -8.85
C SER A 239 1.42 -3.40 -8.86
N ALA A 240 2.12 -3.60 -9.99
CA ALA A 240 3.37 -2.92 -10.23
C ALA A 240 3.20 -1.39 -10.19
N LEU A 241 4.29 -0.68 -9.91
CA LEU A 241 4.32 0.78 -9.99
C LEU A 241 4.11 1.26 -11.43
N ASN A 242 3.51 2.43 -11.59
CA ASN A 242 3.41 3.09 -12.88
C ASN A 242 4.80 3.51 -13.42
N ALA A 243 4.90 3.92 -14.68
CA ALA A 243 6.16 4.33 -15.33
C ALA A 243 6.89 5.48 -14.60
N ARG A 244 6.20 6.29 -13.78
CA ARG A 244 6.80 7.37 -12.98
C ARG A 244 7.22 6.90 -11.59
N GLY A 245 6.99 5.63 -11.23
CA GLY A 245 7.31 5.06 -9.93
C GLY A 245 6.53 5.67 -8.75
N ASN A 246 5.42 6.38 -8.98
CA ASN A 246 4.70 7.16 -7.97
C ASN A 246 3.20 6.87 -7.91
N GLY A 247 2.78 5.74 -8.44
CA GLY A 247 1.37 5.32 -8.39
C GLY A 247 1.22 3.83 -8.64
N PHE A 248 0.20 3.26 -8.02
CA PHE A 248 -0.15 1.85 -8.08
C PHE A 248 -1.62 1.67 -7.69
N SER A 249 -2.16 0.48 -7.92
CA SER A 249 -3.48 0.09 -7.43
C SER A 249 -3.36 -1.10 -6.51
N VAL A 250 -4.24 -1.20 -5.51
CA VAL A 250 -4.40 -2.37 -4.65
C VAL A 250 -5.75 -2.98 -4.97
N THR A 251 -5.77 -4.28 -5.26
CA THR A 251 -7.01 -5.01 -5.60
C THR A 251 -7.34 -6.01 -4.52
N PHE A 252 -8.58 -5.98 -4.04
CA PHE A 252 -9.15 -6.98 -3.15
C PHE A 252 -9.33 -8.32 -3.88
N SER A 253 -9.16 -9.42 -3.17
CA SER A 253 -9.51 -10.76 -3.66
C SER A 253 -10.05 -11.62 -2.53
N THR A 254 -11.06 -12.44 -2.85
CA THR A 254 -11.54 -13.49 -1.94
C THR A 254 -10.62 -14.70 -2.00
N MET A 255 -10.43 -15.40 -0.89
CA MET A 255 -9.61 -16.62 -0.83
C MET A 255 -10.13 -17.75 -1.73
N VAL A 256 -11.44 -17.80 -1.97
CA VAL A 256 -12.10 -18.86 -2.75
C VAL A 256 -11.66 -18.85 -4.22
N ALA A 257 -11.40 -17.69 -4.79
CA ALA A 257 -10.98 -17.58 -6.19
C ALA A 257 -9.60 -18.23 -6.47
N ARG A 258 -8.68 -18.23 -5.50
CA ARG A 258 -7.34 -18.85 -5.68
C ARG A 258 -7.37 -20.37 -5.59
N ALA A 259 -8.17 -20.95 -4.70
CA ALA A 259 -8.29 -22.41 -4.59
C ALA A 259 -8.90 -23.01 -5.88
N MET A 260 -9.91 -22.38 -6.47
CA MET A 260 -10.50 -22.85 -7.73
C MET A 260 -9.57 -22.69 -8.93
N GLN A 261 -8.78 -21.62 -9.02
CA GLN A 261 -7.83 -21.44 -10.11
C GLN A 261 -6.70 -22.49 -10.08
N HIS A 262 -6.24 -22.91 -8.90
CA HIS A 262 -5.26 -24.00 -8.77
C HIS A 262 -5.85 -25.37 -9.07
N VAL A 263 -7.09 -25.63 -8.66
CA VAL A 263 -7.77 -26.88 -8.97
C VAL A 263 -8.06 -27.01 -10.47
N THR A 264 -8.52 -25.94 -11.12
CA THR A 264 -8.78 -25.94 -12.58
C THR A 264 -7.50 -26.08 -13.38
N ALA A 265 -6.39 -25.46 -12.95
CA ALA A 265 -5.09 -25.59 -13.60
C ALA A 265 -4.46 -26.98 -13.39
N ALA A 266 -4.65 -27.62 -12.24
CA ALA A 266 -4.20 -28.97 -11.96
C ALA A 266 -5.00 -30.01 -12.76
N VAL A 267 -6.32 -29.88 -12.83
CA VAL A 267 -7.21 -30.77 -13.60
C VAL A 267 -6.91 -30.70 -15.10
N MET A 268 -6.55 -29.53 -15.64
CA MET A 268 -6.16 -29.39 -17.04
C MET A 268 -4.75 -29.93 -17.35
N ARG A 269 -3.87 -30.11 -16.36
CA ARG A 269 -2.52 -30.60 -16.56
C ARG A 269 -2.45 -32.13 -16.62
N ASP A 270 -3.36 -32.85 -15.93
CA ASP A 270 -3.27 -34.30 -15.78
C ASP A 270 -4.15 -35.11 -16.74
N GLY A 271 -4.92 -34.46 -17.62
CA GLY A 271 -5.58 -35.11 -18.79
C GLY A 271 -6.55 -36.25 -18.45
N TYR A 272 -7.01 -36.45 -17.22
CA TYR A 272 -7.97 -37.47 -16.83
C TYR A 272 -9.38 -36.93 -16.66
N LEU A 273 -10.23 -37.18 -17.65
CA LEU A 273 -11.67 -37.10 -17.52
C LEU A 273 -12.16 -38.26 -16.66
N VAL A 274 -12.48 -38.03 -15.40
CA VAL A 274 -13.24 -38.98 -14.60
C VAL A 274 -14.73 -38.74 -14.90
N HIS A 275 -15.33 -39.68 -15.66
CA HIS A 275 -16.78 -39.74 -15.81
C HIS A 275 -17.41 -40.15 -14.46
N PRO A 276 -18.46 -39.49 -13.99
CA PRO A 276 -19.23 -40.00 -12.85
C PRO A 276 -20.05 -41.20 -13.33
N GLY A 277 -19.69 -42.39 -12.82
CA GLY A 277 -20.49 -43.58 -12.93
C GLY A 277 -21.80 -43.46 -12.15
N ARG A 278 -22.81 -44.14 -12.66
CA ARG A 278 -24.21 -44.21 -12.28
C ARG A 278 -24.45 -44.48 -10.80
#